data_0e76446d8c07f55b411a3bd1328e3cda
#
_entry.id   0e76446d8c07f55b411a3bd1328e3cda
#
_cell.length_a   1.000
_cell.length_b   1.000
_cell.length_c   1.000
_cell.angle_alpha   90.00
_cell.angle_beta   90.00
_cell.angle_gamma   90.00
#
_symmetry.space_group_name_H-M   'P 1'
#
loop_
_entity.id
_entity.type
_entity.pdbx_description
1 polymer ?
#
loop_
_entity_poly.entity_id
_entity_poly.type
_entity_poly.pdbx_seq_one_letter_code
_entity_poly.pdbx_strand_id
1 'polypeptide(L)'
;MKNIAIIGAGISGLYIANLLSQNCNYQVTIYEKNASVNLEKGYGIQLSVNSIKLLNQINFQKIRIEDKFHPNKLDFYSLKNNKKICDLDISMFNSTDTKYTTLQRSTLINFLKDGLHENIIHYNKKVIKINEEAESKEVSFEDGLSVKCDYLIISDGTFSKTKSLIANKETKLKYFNSIALRATIDQDALKGINPENISLFLGSNLHSVLYPVNSKGQFNFITIFRKKLSTKELSDYSLFENKDFAASIISEISKQVPTETMNNLKSIKCFPIFVSSDVNEPKNKDTFIIGDAFFALPPTFAQGASQSIEVANELYKNLENENTQFNPERIKRVRMIDMKSKLNYFAFHLSNPLTIWIRNLIIKKLVKNEKFINSYLGKIYKD
;
A
#
# COMPACT_ATOMS: atom_id res chain seq x y z
N MET A 1 -13.12 10.29 -29.22
CA MET A 1 -12.88 9.33 -28.14
C MET A 1 -11.36 9.23 -27.96
N LYS A 2 -10.84 9.38 -26.72
CA LYS A 2 -9.41 9.34 -26.42
C LYS A 2 -9.00 7.93 -26.02
N ASN A 3 -7.91 7.44 -26.60
CA ASN A 3 -7.32 6.13 -26.26
C ASN A 3 -6.39 6.27 -25.04
N ILE A 4 -6.66 5.53 -23.99
CA ILE A 4 -5.89 5.54 -22.75
C ILE A 4 -5.20 4.19 -22.55
N ALA A 5 -3.86 4.20 -22.51
CA ALA A 5 -3.07 3.04 -22.14
C ALA A 5 -2.67 3.13 -20.67
N ILE A 6 -3.03 2.12 -19.86
CA ILE A 6 -2.66 1.99 -18.46
C ILE A 6 -1.65 0.87 -18.32
N ILE A 7 -0.47 1.16 -17.79
CA ILE A 7 0.59 0.16 -17.57
C ILE A 7 0.56 -0.31 -16.12
N GLY A 8 0.18 -1.58 -15.94
CA GLY A 8 0.09 -2.26 -14.63
C GLY A 8 -1.33 -2.41 -14.11
N ALA A 9 -1.72 -3.65 -13.81
CA ALA A 9 -3.01 -4.04 -13.23
C ALA A 9 -2.96 -4.13 -11.70
N GLY A 10 -2.31 -3.15 -11.05
CA GLY A 10 -2.31 -2.96 -9.59
C GLY A 10 -3.54 -2.20 -9.10
N ILE A 11 -3.61 -1.90 -7.79
CA ILE A 11 -4.74 -1.19 -7.16
C ILE A 11 -5.04 0.14 -7.87
N SER A 12 -4.02 0.97 -8.12
CA SER A 12 -4.20 2.28 -8.77
C SER A 12 -4.63 2.16 -10.22
N GLY A 13 -4.03 1.24 -10.98
CA GLY A 13 -4.37 1.03 -12.41
C GLY A 13 -5.77 0.47 -12.59
N LEU A 14 -6.16 -0.53 -11.79
CA LEU A 14 -7.50 -1.08 -11.84
C LEU A 14 -8.56 -0.06 -11.36
N TYR A 15 -8.24 0.73 -10.31
CA TYR A 15 -9.17 1.72 -9.80
C TYR A 15 -9.44 2.84 -10.82
N ILE A 16 -8.38 3.42 -11.42
CA ILE A 16 -8.58 4.47 -12.43
C ILE A 16 -9.26 3.95 -13.69
N ALA A 17 -8.98 2.70 -14.09
CA ALA A 17 -9.68 2.07 -15.21
C ALA A 17 -11.18 1.96 -14.96
N ASN A 18 -11.61 1.59 -13.73
CA ASN A 18 -13.02 1.57 -13.37
C ASN A 18 -13.67 2.95 -13.49
N LEU A 19 -12.99 4.02 -13.09
CA LEU A 19 -13.53 5.38 -13.21
C LEU A 19 -13.61 5.82 -14.68
N LEU A 20 -12.52 5.67 -15.43
CA LEU A 20 -12.45 6.11 -16.84
C LEU A 20 -13.39 5.33 -17.75
N SER A 21 -13.61 4.04 -17.49
CA SER A 21 -14.52 3.20 -18.28
C SER A 21 -16.00 3.57 -18.12
N GLN A 22 -16.35 4.42 -17.15
CA GLN A 22 -17.71 4.96 -17.00
C GLN A 22 -17.98 6.12 -17.96
N ASN A 23 -16.95 6.70 -18.56
CA ASN A 23 -17.07 7.83 -19.49
C ASN A 23 -16.82 7.37 -20.94
N CYS A 24 -17.85 7.52 -21.78
CA CYS A 24 -17.79 7.11 -23.20
C CYS A 24 -16.77 7.90 -24.06
N ASN A 25 -16.20 8.99 -23.53
CA ASN A 25 -15.15 9.74 -24.20
C ASN A 25 -13.79 9.03 -24.19
N TYR A 26 -13.64 7.98 -23.39
CA TYR A 26 -12.39 7.25 -23.22
C TYR A 26 -12.51 5.80 -23.66
N GLN A 27 -11.52 5.33 -24.40
CA GLN A 27 -11.27 3.92 -24.66
C GLN A 27 -10.07 3.49 -23.81
N VAL A 28 -10.31 2.68 -22.78
CA VAL A 28 -9.31 2.30 -21.79
C VAL A 28 -8.81 0.90 -22.07
N THR A 29 -7.48 0.72 -21.99
CA THR A 29 -6.84 -0.60 -22.08
C THR A 29 -5.72 -0.68 -21.01
N ILE A 30 -5.69 -1.80 -20.28
CA ILE A 30 -4.66 -2.08 -19.27
C ILE A 30 -3.67 -3.10 -19.83
N TYR A 31 -2.38 -2.85 -19.66
CA TYR A 31 -1.29 -3.74 -20.07
C TYR A 31 -0.54 -4.21 -18.82
N GLU A 32 -0.65 -5.51 -18.52
CA GLU A 32 0.00 -6.14 -17.37
C GLU A 32 1.13 -7.06 -17.84
N LYS A 33 2.31 -6.92 -17.24
CA LYS A 33 3.50 -7.70 -17.61
C LYS A 33 3.40 -9.19 -17.25
N ASN A 34 2.66 -9.52 -16.20
CA ASN A 34 2.47 -10.90 -15.74
C ASN A 34 1.36 -11.60 -16.52
N ALA A 35 1.34 -12.93 -16.49
CA ALA A 35 0.29 -13.77 -17.10
C ALA A 35 -1.08 -13.65 -16.38
N SER A 36 -1.12 -13.07 -15.19
CA SER A 36 -2.33 -12.82 -14.41
C SER A 36 -2.10 -11.69 -13.42
N VAL A 37 -3.17 -11.13 -12.89
CA VAL A 37 -3.06 -10.16 -11.80
C VAL A 37 -2.51 -10.86 -10.55
N ASN A 38 -1.47 -10.28 -9.95
CA ASN A 38 -0.87 -10.82 -8.74
C ASN A 38 -1.80 -10.64 -7.54
N LEU A 39 -2.40 -11.72 -7.09
CA LEU A 39 -3.35 -11.69 -5.97
C LEU A 39 -2.66 -11.74 -4.60
N GLU A 40 -1.39 -12.17 -4.49
CA GLU A 40 -0.69 -12.38 -3.21
C GLU A 40 -1.65 -12.91 -2.13
N LYS A 41 -2.13 -14.15 -2.35
CA LYS A 41 -3.16 -14.77 -1.51
C LYS A 41 -2.77 -14.74 -0.03
N GLY A 42 -3.72 -14.31 0.79
CA GLY A 42 -3.64 -14.36 2.24
C GLY A 42 -3.20 -13.06 2.93
N TYR A 43 -2.55 -12.11 2.23
CA TYR A 43 -2.12 -10.88 2.88
C TYR A 43 -3.21 -9.83 2.97
N GLY A 44 -3.26 -9.18 4.15
CA GLY A 44 -4.21 -8.13 4.42
C GLY A 44 -3.78 -6.76 3.91
N ILE A 45 -4.77 -5.91 3.77
CA ILE A 45 -4.62 -4.48 3.49
C ILE A 45 -5.53 -3.68 4.42
N GLN A 46 -5.14 -2.47 4.75
CA GLN A 46 -5.92 -1.53 5.53
C GLN A 46 -6.30 -0.35 4.65
N LEU A 47 -7.56 0.04 4.69
CA LEU A 47 -8.13 1.15 3.91
C LEU A 47 -8.75 2.16 4.88
N SER A 48 -8.22 3.36 4.89
CA SER A 48 -8.76 4.46 5.68
C SER A 48 -10.02 5.06 5.04
N VAL A 49 -10.81 5.78 5.84
CA VAL A 49 -12.14 6.27 5.45
C VAL A 49 -12.14 7.11 4.17
N ASN A 50 -11.09 7.90 3.92
CA ASN A 50 -10.92 8.66 2.70
C ASN A 50 -10.88 7.76 1.45
N SER A 51 -10.13 6.67 1.48
CA SER A 51 -10.10 5.72 0.36
C SER A 51 -11.39 4.92 0.20
N ILE A 52 -12.08 4.60 1.30
CA ILE A 52 -13.41 3.97 1.23
C ILE A 52 -14.42 4.90 0.57
N LYS A 53 -14.41 6.19 0.91
CA LYS A 53 -15.25 7.21 0.25
C LYS A 53 -15.05 7.19 -1.27
N LEU A 54 -13.81 7.08 -1.73
CA LEU A 54 -13.47 7.05 -3.15
C LEU A 54 -13.87 5.71 -3.80
N LEU A 55 -13.61 4.60 -3.14
CA LEU A 55 -14.00 3.27 -3.62
C LEU A 55 -15.53 3.10 -3.73
N ASN A 56 -16.31 3.81 -2.90
CA ASN A 56 -17.77 3.80 -2.98
C ASN A 56 -18.29 4.38 -4.30
N GLN A 57 -17.50 5.21 -5.01
CA GLN A 57 -17.85 5.69 -6.35
C GLN A 57 -17.95 4.55 -7.39
N ILE A 58 -17.28 3.43 -7.12
CA ILE A 58 -17.33 2.22 -7.94
C ILE A 58 -18.02 1.05 -7.21
N ASN A 59 -18.91 1.37 -6.25
CA ASN A 59 -19.74 0.40 -5.52
C ASN A 59 -18.97 -0.57 -4.60
N PHE A 60 -17.99 -0.09 -3.83
CA PHE A 60 -17.23 -0.91 -2.86
C PHE A 60 -18.10 -1.64 -1.84
N GLN A 61 -19.29 -1.10 -1.54
CA GLN A 61 -20.27 -1.74 -0.68
C GLN A 61 -20.73 -3.13 -1.18
N LYS A 62 -20.56 -3.46 -2.47
CA LYS A 62 -20.85 -4.79 -3.04
C LYS A 62 -19.94 -5.90 -2.49
N ILE A 63 -18.76 -5.56 -1.95
CA ILE A 63 -17.94 -6.56 -1.24
C ILE A 63 -18.75 -7.06 -0.04
N ARG A 64 -18.94 -8.39 0.03
CA ARG A 64 -19.71 -9.04 1.08
C ARG A 64 -19.15 -8.69 2.45
N ILE A 65 -20.04 -8.53 3.42
CA ILE A 65 -19.65 -8.14 4.78
C ILE A 65 -18.70 -9.17 5.44
N GLU A 66 -18.87 -10.45 5.10
CA GLU A 66 -18.01 -11.52 5.60
C GLU A 66 -16.59 -11.52 5.03
N ASP A 67 -16.31 -10.81 3.92
CA ASP A 67 -15.01 -10.75 3.27
C ASP A 67 -14.23 -9.45 3.59
N LYS A 68 -14.73 -8.65 4.51
CA LYS A 68 -14.10 -7.46 5.06
C LYS A 68 -14.36 -7.34 6.56
N PHE A 69 -13.61 -6.46 7.22
CA PHE A 69 -13.77 -6.17 8.63
C PHE A 69 -13.65 -4.67 8.91
N HIS A 70 -14.31 -4.19 9.96
CA HIS A 70 -14.30 -2.79 10.37
C HIS A 70 -13.78 -2.66 11.81
N PRO A 71 -12.44 -2.59 12.01
CA PRO A 71 -11.89 -2.44 13.34
C PRO A 71 -12.24 -1.07 13.94
N ASN A 72 -12.56 -1.06 15.24
CA ASN A 72 -12.91 0.18 15.94
C ASN A 72 -11.70 0.89 16.52
N LYS A 73 -10.69 0.13 16.95
CA LYS A 73 -9.52 0.67 17.66
C LYS A 73 -8.21 0.14 17.11
N LEU A 74 -7.18 0.91 17.36
CA LEU A 74 -5.78 0.48 17.26
C LEU A 74 -5.23 0.33 18.68
N ASP A 75 -4.98 -0.89 19.10
CA ASP A 75 -4.41 -1.23 20.41
C ASP A 75 -2.88 -1.26 20.32
N PHE A 76 -2.21 -0.53 21.19
CA PHE A 76 -0.76 -0.54 21.30
C PHE A 76 -0.32 -1.48 22.40
N TYR A 77 0.58 -2.40 22.10
CA TYR A 77 1.15 -3.36 23.01
C TYR A 77 2.67 -3.24 23.08
N SER A 78 3.23 -3.58 24.25
CA SER A 78 4.66 -3.84 24.37
C SER A 78 4.94 -5.28 23.98
N LEU A 79 5.79 -5.50 22.99
CA LEU A 79 6.16 -6.85 22.55
C LEU A 79 6.92 -7.63 23.63
N LYS A 80 7.67 -6.91 24.52
CA LYS A 80 8.48 -7.53 25.58
C LYS A 80 7.65 -8.33 26.60
N ASN A 81 6.41 -7.91 26.89
CA ASN A 81 5.60 -8.50 27.98
C ASN A 81 4.11 -8.63 27.61
N ASN A 82 3.74 -8.42 26.37
CA ASN A 82 2.36 -8.41 25.84
C ASN A 82 1.37 -7.51 26.60
N LYS A 83 1.89 -6.52 27.36
CA LYS A 83 1.01 -5.58 28.08
C LYS A 83 0.52 -4.48 27.15
N LYS A 84 -0.77 -4.22 27.21
CA LYS A 84 -1.39 -3.09 26.52
C LYS A 84 -0.83 -1.78 27.08
N ILE A 85 -0.36 -0.92 26.18
CA ILE A 85 0.14 0.42 26.49
C ILE A 85 -1.01 1.42 26.54
N CYS A 86 -1.80 1.47 25.47
CA CYS A 86 -2.97 2.31 25.30
C CYS A 86 -3.76 1.84 24.07
N ASP A 87 -4.85 2.50 23.76
CA ASP A 87 -5.57 2.36 22.50
C ASP A 87 -5.88 3.72 21.88
N LEU A 88 -6.14 3.70 20.58
CA LEU A 88 -6.58 4.83 19.78
C LEU A 88 -7.90 4.45 19.12
N ASP A 89 -8.95 5.21 19.37
CA ASP A 89 -10.21 5.05 18.68
C ASP A 89 -10.08 5.59 17.25
N ILE A 90 -10.13 4.68 16.26
CA ILE A 90 -10.12 5.03 14.84
C ILE A 90 -11.54 5.15 14.28
N SER A 91 -12.54 4.66 15.01
CA SER A 91 -13.95 4.74 14.61
C SER A 91 -14.47 6.17 14.65
N MET A 92 -13.83 7.08 15.37
CA MET A 92 -14.16 8.51 15.40
C MET A 92 -14.11 9.19 14.02
N PHE A 93 -13.47 8.57 13.04
CA PHE A 93 -13.44 9.03 11.65
C PHE A 93 -14.47 8.35 10.76
N ASN A 94 -15.17 7.33 11.26
CA ASN A 94 -16.17 6.60 10.52
C ASN A 94 -17.45 7.45 10.34
N SER A 95 -18.15 7.21 9.24
CA SER A 95 -19.51 7.67 9.00
C SER A 95 -20.42 6.48 8.68
N THR A 96 -21.67 6.72 8.36
CA THR A 96 -22.62 5.68 7.95
C THR A 96 -22.08 4.89 6.78
N ASP A 97 -21.52 5.57 5.78
CA ASP A 97 -21.14 4.98 4.49
C ASP A 97 -19.64 4.74 4.34
N THR A 98 -18.82 5.31 5.23
CA THR A 98 -17.38 5.18 5.19
C THR A 98 -16.82 4.72 6.52
N LYS A 99 -16.35 3.49 6.58
CA LYS A 99 -15.72 2.91 7.78
C LYS A 99 -14.30 2.50 7.47
N TYR A 100 -13.39 2.72 8.40
CA TYR A 100 -12.06 2.13 8.32
C TYR A 100 -12.20 0.63 8.09
N THR A 101 -11.57 0.11 7.05
CA THR A 101 -11.82 -1.25 6.58
C THR A 101 -10.51 -2.00 6.43
N THR A 102 -10.49 -3.23 6.90
CA THR A 102 -9.43 -4.21 6.64
C THR A 102 -9.99 -5.38 5.86
N LEU A 103 -9.23 -5.90 4.90
CA LEU A 103 -9.63 -7.02 4.07
C LEU A 103 -8.40 -7.69 3.47
N GLN A 104 -8.58 -8.84 2.84
CA GLN A 104 -7.52 -9.44 2.04
C GLN A 104 -7.24 -8.57 0.82
N ARG A 105 -5.96 -8.38 0.47
CA ARG A 105 -5.56 -7.64 -0.73
C ARG A 105 -6.15 -8.26 -2.00
N SER A 106 -6.23 -9.58 -2.05
CA SER A 106 -6.87 -10.30 -3.16
C SER A 106 -8.35 -9.97 -3.32
N THR A 107 -9.10 -9.79 -2.22
CA THR A 107 -10.51 -9.37 -2.26
C THR A 107 -10.66 -7.99 -2.91
N LEU A 108 -9.80 -7.03 -2.55
CA LEU A 108 -9.82 -5.70 -3.18
C LEU A 108 -9.47 -5.78 -4.67
N ILE A 109 -8.43 -6.53 -5.03
CA ILE A 109 -8.01 -6.66 -6.43
C ILE A 109 -9.08 -7.33 -7.28
N ASN A 110 -9.71 -8.41 -6.79
CA ASN A 110 -10.80 -9.08 -7.50
C ASN A 110 -11.99 -8.12 -7.69
N PHE A 111 -12.40 -7.42 -6.64
CA PHE A 111 -13.45 -6.41 -6.72
C PHE A 111 -13.16 -5.35 -7.81
N LEU A 112 -11.94 -4.83 -7.85
CA LEU A 112 -11.54 -3.84 -8.85
C LEU A 112 -11.51 -4.42 -10.28
N LYS A 113 -11.09 -5.68 -10.42
CA LYS A 113 -11.04 -6.38 -11.69
C LYS A 113 -12.44 -6.72 -12.20
N ASP A 114 -13.30 -7.23 -11.32
CA ASP A 114 -14.65 -7.67 -11.66
C ASP A 114 -15.58 -6.49 -12.01
N GLY A 115 -15.20 -5.26 -11.66
CA GLY A 115 -15.85 -4.02 -12.08
C GLY A 115 -15.57 -3.60 -13.53
N LEU A 116 -14.61 -4.25 -14.20
CA LEU A 116 -14.19 -3.94 -15.57
C LEU A 116 -14.81 -4.91 -16.59
N HIS A 117 -15.00 -4.43 -17.83
CA HIS A 117 -15.42 -5.29 -18.94
C HIS A 117 -14.37 -6.35 -19.24
N GLU A 118 -14.80 -7.48 -19.77
CA GLU A 118 -13.93 -8.52 -20.31
C GLU A 118 -13.01 -7.93 -21.41
N ASN A 119 -11.80 -8.45 -21.49
CA ASN A 119 -10.78 -8.07 -22.47
C ASN A 119 -10.15 -6.66 -22.32
N ILE A 120 -10.48 -5.91 -21.27
CA ILE A 120 -9.82 -4.60 -21.01
C ILE A 120 -8.37 -4.78 -20.53
N ILE A 121 -8.03 -5.94 -19.97
CA ILE A 121 -6.69 -6.26 -19.43
C ILE A 121 -5.97 -7.20 -20.39
N HIS A 122 -4.86 -6.73 -20.95
CA HIS A 122 -3.94 -7.51 -21.76
C HIS A 122 -2.75 -7.96 -20.91
N TYR A 123 -2.62 -9.27 -20.71
CA TYR A 123 -1.56 -9.88 -19.96
C TYR A 123 -0.31 -10.15 -20.80
N ASN A 124 0.83 -10.48 -20.14
CA ASN A 124 2.13 -10.72 -20.78
C ASN A 124 2.63 -9.52 -21.62
N LYS A 125 2.25 -8.29 -21.21
CA LYS A 125 2.57 -7.05 -21.90
C LYS A 125 3.63 -6.25 -21.12
N LYS A 126 4.87 -6.70 -21.18
CA LYS A 126 6.00 -6.00 -20.56
C LYS A 126 6.48 -4.89 -21.49
N VAL A 127 6.39 -3.64 -21.03
CA VAL A 127 6.84 -2.46 -21.78
C VAL A 127 8.36 -2.47 -21.87
N ILE A 128 8.88 -2.27 -23.09
CA ILE A 128 10.33 -2.16 -23.37
C ILE A 128 10.72 -0.78 -23.93
N LYS A 129 9.79 -0.07 -24.58
CA LYS A 129 10.06 1.24 -25.18
C LYS A 129 8.81 2.11 -25.20
N ILE A 130 9.01 3.40 -25.08
CA ILE A 130 7.99 4.43 -25.25
C ILE A 130 8.58 5.46 -26.19
N ASN A 131 7.90 5.68 -27.34
CA ASN A 131 8.18 6.76 -28.27
C ASN A 131 7.13 7.85 -28.05
N GLU A 132 7.56 9.07 -27.90
CA GLU A 132 6.68 10.23 -27.78
C GLU A 132 6.62 10.94 -29.13
N GLU A 133 5.46 10.89 -29.77
CA GLU A 133 5.14 11.63 -30.98
C GLU A 133 4.45 12.96 -30.63
N ALA A 134 4.25 13.86 -31.55
CA ALA A 134 3.68 15.18 -31.27
C ALA A 134 2.27 15.12 -30.67
N GLU A 135 1.43 14.20 -31.14
CA GLU A 135 0.02 14.09 -30.74
C GLU A 135 -0.35 12.73 -30.12
N SER A 136 0.59 11.78 -30.05
CA SER A 136 0.35 10.44 -29.51
C SER A 136 1.58 9.85 -28.86
N LYS A 137 1.42 8.74 -28.19
CA LYS A 137 2.50 7.94 -27.65
C LYS A 137 2.41 6.52 -28.20
N GLU A 138 3.54 5.98 -28.58
CA GLU A 138 3.65 4.60 -28.99
C GLU A 138 4.35 3.80 -27.91
N VAL A 139 3.67 2.79 -27.37
CA VAL A 139 4.18 1.88 -26.33
C VAL A 139 4.50 0.54 -26.98
N SER A 140 5.76 0.13 -26.94
CA SER A 140 6.22 -1.16 -27.48
C SER A 140 6.43 -2.17 -26.36
N PHE A 141 6.02 -3.42 -26.61
CA PHE A 141 6.10 -4.53 -25.67
C PHE A 141 7.15 -5.56 -26.09
N GLU A 142 7.56 -6.38 -25.12
CA GLU A 142 8.59 -7.42 -25.30
C GLU A 142 8.18 -8.50 -26.32
N ASP A 143 6.89 -8.72 -26.52
CA ASP A 143 6.33 -9.63 -27.53
C ASP A 143 6.32 -9.09 -28.98
N GLY A 144 6.89 -7.92 -29.19
CA GLY A 144 6.99 -7.27 -30.51
C GLY A 144 5.78 -6.43 -30.90
N LEU A 145 4.71 -6.41 -30.14
CA LEU A 145 3.55 -5.58 -30.41
C LEU A 145 3.81 -4.13 -29.95
N SER A 146 3.15 -3.18 -30.65
CA SER A 146 3.11 -1.76 -30.26
C SER A 146 1.68 -1.25 -30.32
N VAL A 147 1.38 -0.27 -29.46
CA VAL A 147 0.07 0.40 -29.40
C VAL A 147 0.25 1.90 -29.35
N LYS A 148 -0.65 2.63 -29.98
CA LYS A 148 -0.74 4.09 -29.90
C LYS A 148 -1.81 4.50 -28.92
N CYS A 149 -1.53 5.55 -28.13
CA CYS A 149 -2.49 6.12 -27.18
C CYS A 149 -2.36 7.65 -27.12
N ASP A 150 -3.46 8.30 -26.77
CA ASP A 150 -3.51 9.74 -26.49
C ASP A 150 -2.95 10.03 -25.09
N TYR A 151 -3.38 9.22 -24.10
CA TYR A 151 -2.91 9.32 -22.71
C TYR A 151 -2.23 8.03 -22.26
N LEU A 152 -1.10 8.19 -21.59
CA LEU A 152 -0.35 7.08 -20.99
C LEU A 152 -0.35 7.20 -19.47
N ILE A 153 -0.87 6.19 -18.77
CA ILE A 153 -0.90 6.14 -17.29
C ILE A 153 0.01 5.02 -16.80
N ILE A 154 1.05 5.35 -16.06
CA ILE A 154 2.01 4.41 -15.50
C ILE A 154 1.64 4.11 -14.06
N SER A 155 1.30 2.86 -13.77
CA SER A 155 0.86 2.33 -12.47
C SER A 155 1.50 0.97 -12.13
N ASP A 156 2.67 0.68 -12.70
CA ASP A 156 3.37 -0.61 -12.60
C ASP A 156 4.21 -0.78 -11.31
N GLY A 157 3.92 0.05 -10.30
CA GLY A 157 4.33 -0.13 -8.92
C GLY A 157 5.74 0.40 -8.58
N THR A 158 6.19 0.05 -7.38
CA THR A 158 7.44 0.54 -6.78
C THR A 158 8.66 0.32 -7.69
N PHE A 159 8.76 -0.87 -8.28
CA PHE A 159 9.87 -1.28 -9.16
C PHE A 159 9.59 -1.00 -10.64
N SER A 160 8.79 0.03 -10.93
CA SER A 160 8.48 0.44 -12.29
C SER A 160 9.74 0.66 -13.12
N LYS A 161 9.88 -0.11 -14.20
CA LYS A 161 10.88 0.16 -15.24
C LYS A 161 10.35 1.14 -16.28
N THR A 162 9.03 1.18 -16.45
CA THR A 162 8.36 2.06 -17.42
C THR A 162 8.58 3.53 -17.10
N LYS A 163 8.53 3.92 -15.81
CA LYS A 163 8.80 5.31 -15.40
C LYS A 163 10.20 5.81 -15.80
N SER A 164 11.20 4.92 -15.83
CA SER A 164 12.56 5.28 -16.22
C SER A 164 12.69 5.63 -17.69
N LEU A 165 11.74 5.17 -18.54
CA LEU A 165 11.72 5.47 -19.97
C LEU A 165 11.22 6.89 -20.25
N ILE A 166 10.46 7.49 -19.32
CA ILE A 166 9.79 8.79 -19.50
C ILE A 166 10.22 9.85 -18.48
N ALA A 167 10.98 9.49 -17.46
CA ALA A 167 11.34 10.41 -16.38
C ALA A 167 12.33 11.48 -16.84
N ASN A 168 12.14 12.71 -16.33
CA ASN A 168 13.11 13.79 -16.51
C ASN A 168 14.40 13.55 -15.70
N LYS A 169 14.28 12.78 -14.62
CA LYS A 169 15.34 12.52 -13.67
C LYS A 169 15.22 11.07 -13.21
N GLU A 170 16.34 10.37 -13.20
CA GLU A 170 16.38 9.02 -12.65
C GLU A 170 16.07 9.06 -11.15
N THR A 171 14.89 8.60 -10.77
CA THR A 171 14.48 8.53 -9.36
C THR A 171 14.89 7.18 -8.80
N LYS A 172 15.88 7.22 -7.91
CA LYS A 172 16.39 5.99 -7.27
C LYS A 172 15.49 5.58 -6.12
N LEU A 173 15.10 4.32 -6.13
CA LEU A 173 14.52 3.68 -4.95
C LEU A 173 15.59 3.56 -3.86
N LYS A 174 15.19 3.80 -2.63
CA LYS A 174 16.07 3.65 -1.46
C LYS A 174 15.61 2.46 -0.65
N TYR A 175 16.53 1.55 -0.36
CA TYR A 175 16.29 0.51 0.63
C TYR A 175 16.07 1.15 2.01
N PHE A 176 14.96 0.82 2.66
CA PHE A 176 14.53 1.44 3.92
C PHE A 176 15.20 0.82 5.15
N ASN A 177 16.29 0.08 4.97
CA ASN A 177 16.96 -0.68 6.01
C ASN A 177 16.01 -1.55 6.84
N SER A 178 15.02 -2.14 6.20
CA SER A 178 14.01 -2.95 6.86
C SER A 178 13.47 -4.03 5.94
N ILE A 179 13.14 -5.16 6.56
CA ILE A 179 12.45 -6.28 5.94
C ILE A 179 11.04 -6.35 6.53
N ALA A 180 10.05 -6.58 5.68
CA ALA A 180 8.71 -6.96 6.07
C ALA A 180 8.57 -8.48 6.04
N LEU A 181 8.31 -9.10 7.18
CA LEU A 181 7.79 -10.46 7.26
C LEU A 181 6.27 -10.37 7.23
N ARG A 182 5.64 -11.03 6.28
CA ARG A 182 4.18 -11.13 6.16
C ARG A 182 3.74 -12.57 6.35
N ALA A 183 2.62 -12.76 7.04
CA ALA A 183 2.02 -14.05 7.30
C ALA A 183 0.51 -13.91 7.53
N THR A 184 -0.16 -15.04 7.61
CA THR A 184 -1.53 -15.14 8.10
C THR A 184 -1.56 -15.96 9.38
N ILE A 185 -2.58 -15.75 10.22
CA ILE A 185 -2.81 -16.49 11.46
C ILE A 185 -4.31 -16.57 11.69
N ASP A 186 -4.78 -17.66 12.25
CA ASP A 186 -6.19 -17.84 12.58
C ASP A 186 -6.50 -17.30 13.98
N GLN A 187 -7.74 -16.87 14.20
CA GLN A 187 -8.19 -16.26 15.45
C GLN A 187 -7.95 -17.15 16.65
N ASP A 188 -8.17 -18.46 16.53
CA ASP A 188 -8.03 -19.43 17.62
C ASP A 188 -6.62 -19.51 18.20
N ALA A 189 -5.62 -19.08 17.42
CA ALA A 189 -4.24 -19.01 17.86
C ALA A 189 -3.89 -17.70 18.59
N LEU A 190 -4.86 -16.77 18.74
CA LEU A 190 -4.64 -15.46 19.34
C LEU A 190 -5.09 -15.46 20.80
N LYS A 191 -4.13 -15.24 21.71
CA LYS A 191 -4.42 -15.19 23.15
C LYS A 191 -4.13 -13.79 23.71
N GLY A 192 -5.03 -13.29 24.56
CA GLY A 192 -4.82 -12.05 25.32
C GLY A 192 -4.86 -10.76 24.51
N ILE A 193 -5.40 -10.79 23.28
CA ILE A 193 -5.65 -9.62 22.44
C ILE A 193 -7.13 -9.54 22.05
N ASN A 194 -7.60 -8.33 21.77
CA ASN A 194 -8.97 -8.16 21.26
C ASN A 194 -8.99 -8.44 19.75
N PRO A 195 -9.70 -9.47 19.27
CA PRO A 195 -9.75 -9.81 17.85
C PRO A 195 -10.52 -8.80 16.98
N GLU A 196 -11.28 -7.90 17.59
CA GLU A 196 -12.04 -6.87 16.87
C GLU A 196 -11.21 -5.61 16.56
N ASN A 197 -9.98 -5.52 17.11
CA ASN A 197 -9.13 -4.37 16.95
C ASN A 197 -7.90 -4.68 16.10
N ILE A 198 -7.26 -3.62 15.61
CA ILE A 198 -5.90 -3.70 15.09
C ILE A 198 -4.96 -3.72 16.29
N SER A 199 -4.07 -4.70 16.39
CA SER A 199 -3.06 -4.79 17.44
C SER A 199 -1.68 -4.42 16.89
N LEU A 200 -1.07 -3.38 17.45
CA LEU A 200 0.27 -2.91 17.12
C LEU A 200 1.23 -3.21 18.28
N PHE A 201 2.15 -4.13 18.08
CA PHE A 201 3.15 -4.53 19.04
C PHE A 201 4.47 -3.80 18.80
N LEU A 202 4.95 -3.10 19.80
CA LEU A 202 6.17 -2.30 19.75
C LEU A 202 7.33 -3.04 20.43
N GLY A 203 8.34 -3.39 19.64
CA GLY A 203 9.55 -4.09 20.06
C GLY A 203 10.81 -3.24 19.92
N SER A 204 11.97 -3.87 20.14
CA SER A 204 13.28 -3.25 19.91
C SER A 204 13.68 -3.45 18.44
N ASN A 205 13.83 -2.34 17.69
CA ASN A 205 14.13 -2.36 16.25
C ASN A 205 13.11 -3.12 15.36
N LEU A 206 11.93 -3.38 15.88
CA LEU A 206 10.83 -3.98 15.14
C LEU A 206 9.47 -3.54 15.69
N HIS A 207 8.45 -3.64 14.86
CA HIS A 207 7.07 -3.63 15.30
C HIS A 207 6.28 -4.66 14.51
N SER A 208 5.24 -5.22 15.12
CA SER A 208 4.34 -6.16 14.48
C SER A 208 2.92 -5.61 14.49
N VAL A 209 2.19 -5.82 13.41
CA VAL A 209 0.77 -5.43 13.29
C VAL A 209 -0.04 -6.68 12.99
N LEU A 210 -1.08 -6.86 13.76
CA LEU A 210 -2.03 -7.96 13.63
C LEU A 210 -3.43 -7.38 13.50
N TYR A 211 -4.19 -7.81 12.51
CA TYR A 211 -5.56 -7.33 12.30
C TYR A 211 -6.42 -8.33 11.54
N PRO A 212 -7.74 -8.39 11.83
CA PRO A 212 -8.68 -9.22 11.09
C PRO A 212 -8.78 -8.75 9.64
N VAL A 213 -8.94 -9.69 8.71
CA VAL A 213 -9.13 -9.38 7.27
C VAL A 213 -10.50 -9.79 6.77
N ASN A 214 -11.28 -10.45 7.61
CA ASN A 214 -12.67 -10.84 7.36
C ASN A 214 -13.35 -11.21 8.68
N SER A 215 -14.64 -11.49 8.65
CA SER A 215 -15.39 -11.97 9.82
C SER A 215 -15.32 -13.50 10.02
N LYS A 216 -14.50 -14.20 9.22
CA LYS A 216 -14.30 -15.66 9.26
C LYS A 216 -13.11 -16.07 10.15
N GLY A 217 -12.60 -15.16 10.97
CA GLY A 217 -11.51 -15.44 11.91
C GLY A 217 -10.11 -15.50 11.27
N GLN A 218 -9.92 -14.94 10.06
CA GLN A 218 -8.60 -14.84 9.45
C GLN A 218 -7.95 -13.50 9.78
N PHE A 219 -6.67 -13.55 10.14
CA PHE A 219 -5.87 -12.36 10.48
C PHE A 219 -4.64 -12.24 9.58
N ASN A 220 -4.30 -11.01 9.29
CA ASN A 220 -3.01 -10.66 8.70
C ASN A 220 -2.02 -10.34 9.81
N PHE A 221 -0.83 -10.91 9.72
CA PHE A 221 0.31 -10.60 10.57
C PHE A 221 1.42 -10.00 9.70
N ILE A 222 1.94 -8.86 10.11
CA ILE A 222 3.09 -8.23 9.47
C ILE A 222 4.07 -7.76 10.54
N THR A 223 5.36 -8.08 10.37
CA THR A 223 6.44 -7.52 11.19
C THR A 223 7.37 -6.72 10.30
N ILE A 224 7.61 -5.48 10.66
CA ILE A 224 8.65 -4.64 10.07
C ILE A 224 9.86 -4.71 10.98
N PHE A 225 10.93 -5.28 10.47
CA PHE A 225 12.16 -5.55 11.20
C PHE A 225 13.32 -4.76 10.60
N ARG A 226 14.06 -4.02 11.43
CA ARG A 226 15.23 -3.25 10.99
C ARG A 226 16.39 -4.20 10.67
N LYS A 227 16.80 -4.23 9.41
CA LYS A 227 17.89 -5.06 8.89
C LYS A 227 18.67 -4.27 7.84
N LYS A 228 19.97 -4.14 8.04
CA LYS A 228 20.86 -3.65 6.98
C LYS A 228 21.20 -4.81 6.06
N LEU A 229 21.14 -4.57 4.78
CA LEU A 229 21.57 -5.50 3.73
C LEU A 229 22.71 -4.85 2.94
N SER A 230 23.65 -5.67 2.50
CA SER A 230 24.74 -5.28 1.62
C SER A 230 24.22 -5.00 0.20
N THR A 231 24.98 -4.30 -0.61
CA THR A 231 24.64 -4.06 -2.02
C THR A 231 24.47 -5.37 -2.79
N LYS A 232 25.27 -6.40 -2.47
CA LYS A 232 25.17 -7.72 -3.07
C LYS A 232 23.83 -8.39 -2.75
N GLU A 233 23.40 -8.38 -1.48
CA GLU A 233 22.11 -8.93 -1.06
C GLU A 233 20.94 -8.18 -1.69
N LEU A 234 21.03 -6.85 -1.84
CA LEU A 234 19.99 -6.02 -2.45
C LEU A 234 19.86 -6.23 -3.97
N SER A 235 20.91 -6.65 -4.63
CA SER A 235 20.91 -6.95 -6.07
C SER A 235 20.41 -8.37 -6.38
N ASP A 236 20.41 -9.26 -5.39
CA ASP A 236 19.96 -10.64 -5.52
C ASP A 236 18.52 -10.80 -5.03
N TYR A 237 17.55 -10.58 -5.92
CA TYR A 237 16.14 -10.74 -5.59
C TYR A 237 15.76 -12.18 -5.23
N SER A 238 16.53 -13.18 -5.68
CA SER A 238 16.28 -14.60 -5.35
C SER A 238 16.53 -14.90 -3.87
N LEU A 239 17.32 -14.07 -3.19
CA LEU A 239 17.57 -14.15 -1.76
C LEU A 239 16.27 -14.13 -0.94
N PHE A 240 15.28 -13.31 -1.35
CA PHE A 240 14.02 -13.15 -0.62
C PHE A 240 13.04 -14.32 -0.83
N GLU A 241 13.30 -15.16 -1.82
CA GLU A 241 12.61 -16.42 -2.05
C GLU A 241 13.36 -17.61 -1.40
N ASN A 242 14.57 -17.38 -0.91
CA ASN A 242 15.42 -18.40 -0.29
C ASN A 242 14.88 -18.75 1.11
N LYS A 243 14.66 -20.05 1.36
CA LYS A 243 14.13 -20.55 2.63
C LYS A 243 15.07 -20.32 3.81
N ASP A 244 16.39 -20.41 3.60
CA ASP A 244 17.40 -20.23 4.65
C ASP A 244 17.48 -18.76 5.08
N PHE A 245 17.38 -17.84 4.12
CA PHE A 245 17.29 -16.43 4.43
C PHE A 245 16.02 -16.11 5.21
N ALA A 246 14.86 -16.60 4.78
CA ALA A 246 13.60 -16.44 5.51
C ALA A 246 13.70 -17.04 6.93
N ALA A 247 14.31 -18.22 7.09
CA ALA A 247 14.52 -18.85 8.39
C ALA A 247 15.43 -18.00 9.30
N SER A 248 16.48 -17.37 8.74
CA SER A 248 17.34 -16.46 9.50
C SER A 248 16.58 -15.24 10.03
N ILE A 249 15.71 -14.65 9.21
CA ILE A 249 14.85 -13.52 9.60
C ILE A 249 13.83 -13.96 10.67
N ILE A 250 13.20 -15.10 10.50
CA ILE A 250 12.27 -15.68 11.48
C ILE A 250 12.99 -15.89 12.82
N SER A 251 14.19 -16.46 12.81
CA SER A 251 14.99 -16.66 14.03
C SER A 251 15.31 -15.36 14.76
N GLU A 252 15.64 -14.28 14.03
CA GLU A 252 15.88 -12.97 14.65
C GLU A 252 14.60 -12.37 15.26
N ILE A 253 13.48 -12.48 14.58
CA ILE A 253 12.18 -11.97 15.04
C ILE A 253 11.66 -12.77 16.25
N SER A 254 11.86 -14.09 16.27
CA SER A 254 11.42 -15.01 17.32
C SER A 254 12.09 -14.73 18.67
N LYS A 255 13.17 -13.96 18.71
CA LYS A 255 13.77 -13.48 19.97
C LYS A 255 12.88 -12.50 20.74
N GLN A 256 11.91 -11.89 20.07
CA GLN A 256 11.03 -10.89 20.67
C GLN A 256 9.54 -11.24 20.52
N VAL A 257 9.14 -11.85 19.40
CA VAL A 257 7.76 -12.29 19.17
C VAL A 257 7.54 -13.62 19.90
N PRO A 258 6.43 -13.79 20.64
CA PRO A 258 6.15 -15.03 21.38
C PRO A 258 6.21 -16.27 20.48
N THR A 259 6.85 -17.32 20.96
CA THR A 259 7.02 -18.59 20.21
C THR A 259 5.68 -19.17 19.78
N GLU A 260 4.66 -19.08 20.63
CA GLU A 260 3.30 -19.55 20.30
C GLU A 260 2.74 -18.82 19.06
N THR A 261 2.92 -17.49 18.96
CA THR A 261 2.51 -16.72 17.78
C THR A 261 3.29 -17.17 16.55
N MET A 262 4.62 -17.30 16.67
CA MET A 262 5.48 -17.69 15.54
C MET A 262 5.14 -19.08 14.97
N ASN A 263 4.82 -20.04 15.85
CA ASN A 263 4.48 -21.41 15.46
C ASN A 263 3.12 -21.52 14.72
N ASN A 264 2.24 -20.55 14.92
CA ASN A 264 0.92 -20.52 14.27
C ASN A 264 0.86 -19.68 13.00
N LEU A 265 1.99 -19.05 12.60
CA LEU A 265 2.04 -18.28 11.35
C LEU A 265 2.00 -19.19 10.13
N LYS A 266 1.16 -18.82 9.15
CA LYS A 266 0.99 -19.52 7.87
C LYS A 266 1.43 -18.60 6.71
N SER A 267 1.82 -19.20 5.60
CA SER A 267 2.16 -18.48 4.35
C SER A 267 3.20 -17.37 4.54
N ILE A 268 4.28 -17.67 5.31
CA ILE A 268 5.31 -16.68 5.63
C ILE A 268 6.10 -16.29 4.38
N LYS A 269 6.25 -14.98 4.16
CA LYS A 269 7.15 -14.41 3.14
C LYS A 269 7.88 -13.19 3.70
N CYS A 270 9.11 -13.00 3.22
CA CYS A 270 9.95 -11.86 3.56
C CYS A 270 10.15 -10.96 2.35
N PHE A 271 10.05 -9.65 2.55
CA PHE A 271 10.22 -8.66 1.49
C PHE A 271 11.11 -7.52 1.96
N PRO A 272 12.11 -7.10 1.17
CA PRO A 272 12.83 -5.87 1.45
C PRO A 272 11.92 -4.67 1.22
N ILE A 273 11.99 -3.68 2.10
CA ILE A 273 11.20 -2.46 1.96
C ILE A 273 12.01 -1.44 1.17
N PHE A 274 11.47 -1.03 0.02
CA PHE A 274 11.99 0.08 -0.77
C PHE A 274 11.01 1.24 -0.74
N VAL A 275 11.55 2.45 -0.68
CA VAL A 275 10.78 3.69 -0.67
C VAL A 275 11.30 4.66 -1.72
N SER A 276 10.46 5.55 -2.17
CA SER A 276 10.89 6.63 -3.07
C SER A 276 11.71 7.67 -2.31
N SER A 277 12.76 8.17 -2.94
CA SER A 277 13.54 9.30 -2.42
C SER A 277 12.89 10.64 -2.77
N ASP A 278 12.19 10.71 -3.90
CA ASP A 278 11.47 11.88 -4.39
C ASP A 278 10.26 11.46 -5.23
N VAL A 279 9.44 12.42 -5.59
CA VAL A 279 8.28 12.25 -6.46
C VAL A 279 8.75 12.00 -7.89
N ASN A 280 8.05 11.09 -8.58
CA ASN A 280 8.30 10.81 -10.00
C ASN A 280 7.29 11.60 -10.83
N GLU A 281 7.76 12.66 -11.49
CA GLU A 281 6.97 13.48 -12.40
C GLU A 281 7.34 13.14 -13.85
N PRO A 282 6.34 12.97 -14.74
CA PRO A 282 6.58 12.75 -16.16
C PRO A 282 7.08 14.03 -16.86
N LYS A 283 7.73 13.88 -18.03
CA LYS A 283 8.18 15.00 -18.86
C LYS A 283 7.03 15.69 -19.57
N ASN A 284 6.05 14.92 -20.01
CA ASN A 284 5.01 15.36 -20.94
C ASN A 284 3.63 15.41 -20.29
N LYS A 285 2.81 16.33 -20.83
CA LYS A 285 1.49 16.64 -20.29
C LYS A 285 0.48 15.47 -20.34
N ASP A 286 0.62 14.57 -21.33
CA ASP A 286 -0.32 13.48 -21.56
C ASP A 286 0.20 12.13 -21.05
N THR A 287 1.21 12.17 -20.21
CA THR A 287 1.78 11.00 -19.52
C THR A 287 1.68 11.21 -18.02
N PHE A 288 1.14 10.23 -17.33
CA PHE A 288 0.86 10.33 -15.90
C PHE A 288 1.50 9.15 -15.15
N ILE A 289 1.96 9.39 -13.94
CA ILE A 289 2.48 8.35 -13.06
C ILE A 289 1.62 8.34 -11.79
N ILE A 290 1.09 7.18 -11.41
CA ILE A 290 0.23 7.03 -10.24
C ILE A 290 0.65 5.85 -9.35
N GLY A 291 0.06 5.76 -8.16
CA GLY A 291 0.34 4.69 -7.21
C GLY A 291 1.78 4.70 -6.69
N ASP A 292 2.30 3.52 -6.37
CA ASP A 292 3.69 3.38 -5.87
C ASP A 292 4.74 3.72 -6.94
N ALA A 293 4.37 3.72 -8.22
CA ALA A 293 5.25 4.22 -9.29
C ALA A 293 5.47 5.73 -9.15
N PHE A 294 4.46 6.48 -8.71
CA PHE A 294 4.57 7.91 -8.39
C PHE A 294 5.36 8.14 -7.11
N PHE A 295 4.97 7.48 -6.01
CA PHE A 295 5.67 7.58 -4.74
C PHE A 295 5.43 6.37 -3.84
N ALA A 296 6.46 5.56 -3.62
CA ALA A 296 6.41 4.42 -2.70
C ALA A 296 6.65 4.87 -1.25
N LEU A 297 5.64 4.72 -0.41
CA LEU A 297 5.64 5.13 1.00
C LEU A 297 6.19 4.03 1.94
N PRO A 298 6.82 4.41 3.08
CA PRO A 298 7.07 3.46 4.16
C PRO A 298 5.75 2.87 4.70
N PRO A 299 5.70 1.57 5.02
CA PRO A 299 4.44 0.88 5.38
C PRO A 299 3.91 1.22 6.79
N THR A 300 4.64 1.98 7.58
CA THR A 300 4.38 2.24 9.01
C THR A 300 3.16 3.11 9.32
N PHE A 301 2.48 3.60 8.32
CA PHE A 301 1.27 4.42 8.46
C PHE A 301 0.06 3.81 7.73
N ALA A 302 0.22 2.61 7.13
CA ALA A 302 -0.80 1.88 6.37
C ALA A 302 -1.50 2.71 5.26
N GLN A 303 -0.79 3.67 4.63
CA GLN A 303 -1.37 4.61 3.67
C GLN A 303 -1.07 4.27 2.20
N GLY A 304 -0.23 3.29 1.89
CA GLY A 304 0.18 3.01 0.50
C GLY A 304 -1.01 2.84 -0.45
N ALA A 305 -1.94 1.95 -0.12
CA ALA A 305 -3.12 1.70 -0.96
C ALA A 305 -4.07 2.90 -1.01
N SER A 306 -4.34 3.55 0.14
CA SER A 306 -5.21 4.72 0.21
C SER A 306 -4.66 5.87 -0.64
N GLN A 307 -3.36 6.11 -0.60
CA GLN A 307 -2.71 7.14 -1.43
C GLN A 307 -2.68 6.76 -2.92
N SER A 308 -2.57 5.47 -3.24
CA SER A 308 -2.68 4.98 -4.61
C SER A 308 -4.08 5.22 -5.21
N ILE A 309 -5.12 5.06 -4.41
CA ILE A 309 -6.51 5.35 -4.79
C ILE A 309 -6.74 6.86 -4.91
N GLU A 310 -6.25 7.65 -3.95
CA GLU A 310 -6.39 9.11 -4.00
C GLU A 310 -5.74 9.72 -5.24
N VAL A 311 -4.48 9.37 -5.56
CA VAL A 311 -3.80 9.93 -6.73
C VAL A 311 -4.47 9.53 -8.04
N ALA A 312 -5.01 8.31 -8.11
CA ALA A 312 -5.76 7.84 -9.27
C ALA A 312 -7.08 8.61 -9.44
N ASN A 313 -7.82 8.83 -8.34
CA ASN A 313 -9.06 9.62 -8.37
C ASN A 313 -8.81 11.09 -8.73
N GLU A 314 -7.71 11.66 -8.28
CA GLU A 314 -7.33 13.04 -8.61
C GLU A 314 -6.98 13.15 -10.10
N LEU A 315 -6.22 12.19 -10.64
CA LEU A 315 -5.96 12.15 -12.07
C LEU A 315 -7.25 12.03 -12.88
N TYR A 316 -8.18 11.18 -12.47
CA TYR A 316 -9.50 11.08 -13.12
C TYR A 316 -10.21 12.44 -13.17
N LYS A 317 -10.31 13.15 -12.03
CA LYS A 317 -10.92 14.49 -11.98
C LYS A 317 -10.20 15.51 -12.85
N ASN A 318 -8.88 15.44 -12.91
CA ASN A 318 -8.11 16.33 -13.78
C ASN A 318 -8.41 16.10 -15.25
N LEU A 319 -8.47 14.83 -15.68
CA LEU A 319 -8.82 14.46 -17.07
C LEU A 319 -10.24 14.90 -17.43
N GLU A 320 -11.22 14.75 -16.52
CA GLU A 320 -12.60 15.22 -16.72
C GLU A 320 -12.70 16.75 -16.90
N ASN A 321 -11.78 17.50 -16.29
CA ASN A 321 -11.71 18.95 -16.38
C ASN A 321 -10.70 19.43 -17.45
N GLU A 322 -10.26 18.56 -18.33
CA GLU A 322 -9.24 18.84 -19.37
C GLU A 322 -7.93 19.43 -18.81
N ASN A 323 -7.66 19.20 -17.53
CA ASN A 323 -6.47 19.66 -16.85
C ASN A 323 -5.43 18.53 -16.81
N THR A 324 -4.41 18.65 -17.61
CA THR A 324 -3.31 17.66 -17.67
C THR A 324 -2.12 18.00 -16.75
N GLN A 325 -2.21 19.09 -15.97
CA GLN A 325 -1.15 19.45 -15.03
C GLN A 325 -1.25 18.63 -13.73
N PHE A 326 -0.09 18.22 -13.24
CA PHE A 326 -0.01 17.53 -11.96
C PHE A 326 -0.28 18.51 -10.81
N ASN A 327 -1.16 18.13 -9.87
CA ASN A 327 -1.54 19.01 -8.78
C ASN A 327 -0.41 19.13 -7.73
N PRO A 328 0.17 20.35 -7.50
CA PRO A 328 1.20 20.56 -6.47
C PRO A 328 0.75 20.18 -5.05
N GLU A 329 -0.56 20.27 -4.74
CA GLU A 329 -1.10 19.89 -3.44
C GLU A 329 -0.96 18.38 -3.19
N ARG A 330 -1.03 17.55 -4.24
CA ARG A 330 -0.77 16.11 -4.15
C ARG A 330 0.66 15.83 -3.69
N ILE A 331 1.61 16.56 -4.22
CA ILE A 331 3.03 16.41 -3.83
C ILE A 331 3.21 16.78 -2.35
N LYS A 332 2.62 17.88 -1.91
CA LYS A 332 2.66 18.29 -0.49
C LYS A 332 2.02 17.25 0.42
N ARG A 333 0.87 16.70 0.02
CA ARG A 333 0.14 15.67 0.76
C ARG A 333 0.97 14.39 0.91
N VAL A 334 1.54 13.88 -0.17
CA VAL A 334 2.38 12.68 -0.15
C VAL A 334 3.63 12.87 0.70
N ARG A 335 4.31 14.03 0.59
CA ARG A 335 5.48 14.36 1.43
C ARG A 335 5.12 14.44 2.92
N MET A 336 3.95 15.00 3.26
CA MET A 336 3.45 15.04 4.65
C MET A 336 3.23 13.62 5.19
N ILE A 337 2.64 12.72 4.40
CA ILE A 337 2.39 11.32 4.79
C ILE A 337 3.70 10.55 4.92
N ASP A 338 4.64 10.76 4.01
CA ASP A 338 5.99 10.18 4.09
C ASP A 338 6.71 10.59 5.38
N MET A 339 6.66 11.88 5.72
CA MET A 339 7.25 12.40 6.97
C MET A 339 6.60 11.75 8.19
N LYS A 340 5.26 11.65 8.26
CA LYS A 340 4.54 10.98 9.33
C LYS A 340 4.88 9.49 9.41
N SER A 341 5.00 8.81 8.28
CA SER A 341 5.41 7.41 8.21
C SER A 341 6.82 7.19 8.76
N LYS A 342 7.76 8.05 8.42
CA LYS A 342 9.13 8.02 8.93
C LYS A 342 9.20 8.32 10.43
N LEU A 343 8.37 9.24 10.93
CA LEU A 343 8.26 9.53 12.35
C LEU A 343 7.72 8.32 13.13
N ASN A 344 6.66 7.68 12.63
CA ASN A 344 6.14 6.45 13.21
C ASN A 344 7.21 5.34 13.22
N TYR A 345 7.92 5.16 12.10
CA TYR A 345 9.00 4.19 12.02
C TYR A 345 10.06 4.43 13.10
N PHE A 346 10.49 5.67 13.26
CA PHE A 346 11.45 6.03 14.30
C PHE A 346 10.92 5.69 15.70
N ALA A 347 9.70 6.13 16.02
CA ALA A 347 9.08 5.92 17.34
C ALA A 347 8.84 4.43 17.65
N PHE A 348 8.42 3.65 16.65
CA PHE A 348 8.10 2.23 16.84
C PHE A 348 9.34 1.35 17.00
N HIS A 349 10.50 1.80 16.53
CA HIS A 349 11.76 1.05 16.53
C HIS A 349 12.79 1.52 17.57
N LEU A 350 12.35 2.24 18.58
CA LEU A 350 13.23 2.60 19.72
C LEU A 350 13.66 1.35 20.48
N SER A 351 14.94 1.27 20.85
CA SER A 351 15.54 0.11 21.51
C SER A 351 16.08 0.41 22.92
N ASN A 352 16.40 1.67 23.21
CA ASN A 352 16.87 2.06 24.54
C ASN A 352 15.71 2.08 25.55
N PRO A 353 15.83 1.44 26.73
CA PRO A 353 14.75 1.35 27.72
C PRO A 353 14.17 2.70 28.17
N LEU A 354 15.01 3.73 28.33
CA LEU A 354 14.58 5.07 28.73
C LEU A 354 13.73 5.73 27.62
N THR A 355 14.19 5.66 26.37
CA THR A 355 13.45 6.22 25.24
C THR A 355 12.15 5.46 24.97
N ILE A 356 12.12 4.15 25.19
CA ILE A 356 10.89 3.33 25.13
C ILE A 356 9.89 3.79 26.20
N TRP A 357 10.34 4.00 27.43
CA TRP A 357 9.50 4.47 28.52
C TRP A 357 8.89 5.86 28.18
N ILE A 358 9.74 6.81 27.76
CA ILE A 358 9.31 8.15 27.33
C ILE A 358 8.29 8.06 26.17
N ARG A 359 8.59 7.26 25.14
CA ARG A 359 7.66 7.01 24.01
C ARG A 359 6.30 6.55 24.50
N ASN A 360 6.27 5.57 25.40
CA ASN A 360 5.03 5.01 25.91
C ASN A 360 4.18 6.06 26.66
N LEU A 361 4.84 6.93 27.44
CA LEU A 361 4.15 8.06 28.11
C LEU A 361 3.59 9.05 27.08
N ILE A 362 4.38 9.40 26.07
CA ILE A 362 3.98 10.33 25.01
C ILE A 362 2.77 9.76 24.26
N ILE A 363 2.83 8.51 23.80
CA ILE A 363 1.72 7.89 23.05
C ILE A 363 0.45 7.87 23.91
N LYS A 364 0.53 7.45 25.18
CA LYS A 364 -0.61 7.47 26.12
C LYS A 364 -1.26 8.84 26.24
N LYS A 365 -0.47 9.91 26.19
CA LYS A 365 -0.99 11.28 26.27
C LYS A 365 -1.58 11.73 24.93
N LEU A 366 -0.92 11.40 23.83
CA LEU A 366 -1.33 11.83 22.48
C LEU A 366 -2.64 11.19 22.04
N VAL A 367 -2.85 9.89 22.33
CA VAL A 367 -4.11 9.20 21.92
C VAL A 367 -5.35 9.70 22.69
N LYS A 368 -5.16 10.44 23.79
CA LYS A 368 -6.24 11.09 24.53
C LYS A 368 -6.48 12.53 24.09
N ASN A 369 -5.64 13.08 23.24
CA ASN A 369 -5.73 14.47 22.80
C ASN A 369 -6.42 14.54 21.43
N GLU A 370 -7.72 14.81 21.42
CA GLU A 370 -8.53 14.91 20.20
C GLU A 370 -7.99 15.94 19.20
N LYS A 371 -7.48 17.09 19.67
CA LYS A 371 -6.89 18.10 18.79
C LYS A 371 -5.67 17.55 18.06
N PHE A 372 -4.83 16.80 18.78
CA PHE A 372 -3.69 16.14 18.17
C PHE A 372 -4.14 15.08 17.15
N ILE A 373 -5.08 14.22 17.52
CA ILE A 373 -5.57 13.15 16.64
C ILE A 373 -6.18 13.75 15.35
N ASN A 374 -7.03 14.77 15.49
CA ASN A 374 -7.60 15.47 14.34
C ASN A 374 -6.55 16.16 13.46
N SER A 375 -5.49 16.71 14.04
CA SER A 375 -4.37 17.29 13.28
C SER A 375 -3.47 16.21 12.64
N TYR A 376 -3.29 15.07 13.30
CA TYR A 376 -2.38 14.01 12.87
C TYR A 376 -3.01 13.04 11.88
N LEU A 377 -4.21 12.53 12.17
CA LEU A 377 -4.97 11.60 11.33
C LEU A 377 -6.04 12.31 10.51
N GLY A 378 -6.75 13.29 11.10
CA GLY A 378 -7.86 13.95 10.45
C GLY A 378 -7.48 14.64 9.13
N LYS A 379 -6.29 15.24 9.05
CA LYS A 379 -5.75 15.78 7.78
C LYS A 379 -5.54 14.75 6.67
N ILE A 380 -5.57 13.47 7.01
CA ILE A 380 -5.43 12.38 6.02
C ILE A 380 -6.77 11.73 5.75
N TYR A 381 -7.60 11.62 6.79
CA TYR A 381 -8.84 10.84 6.74
C TYR A 381 -10.07 11.67 6.34
N LYS A 382 -10.07 12.99 6.60
CA LYS A 382 -11.22 13.86 6.33
C LYS A 382 -11.12 14.66 5.02
N ASP A 383 -9.90 14.91 4.54
CA ASP A 383 -9.64 15.64 3.30
C ASP A 383 -9.53 14.66 2.11
#